data_bddaedd625cfade30342dae002b9208d
#
_entry.id   bddaedd625cfade30342dae002b9208d
#
_cell.length_a   1.000
_cell.length_b   1.000
_cell.length_c   1.000
_cell.angle_alpha   90.00
_cell.angle_beta   90.00
_cell.angle_gamma   90.00
#
_symmetry.space_group_name_H-M   'P 1'
#
loop_
_entity.id
_entity.type
_entity.pdbx_description
1 polymer ?
#
loop_
_entity_poly.entity_id
_entity_poly.type
_entity_poly.pdbx_seq_one_letter_code
_entity_poly.pdbx_strand_id
1 'polypeptide(L)'
;MAQSQLHLGRRFNCMKKINFKNKFKKFSDQWSPKVIAELNDYQFKLVKIQNDFIWHQHNDTDEVFIVIKGKMFIEFETELIELNEGEMIVVPKGVRHRPYSEEEASIMLVEPRGVLNTGDKVDELTAPNDQWI
;
A
#
# COMPACT_ATOMS: atom_id res chain seq x y z
N MET A 1 8.83 21.87 -16.12
CA MET A 1 7.41 22.02 -16.51
C MET A 1 6.55 20.80 -16.20
N ALA A 2 6.97 19.58 -16.52
CA ALA A 2 6.21 18.38 -16.16
C ALA A 2 6.01 18.18 -14.65
N GLN A 3 7.00 18.53 -13.85
CA GLN A 3 6.91 18.42 -12.38
C GLN A 3 5.91 19.42 -11.77
N SER A 4 5.79 20.63 -12.32
CA SER A 4 4.86 21.62 -11.80
C SER A 4 3.40 21.28 -12.13
N GLN A 5 3.13 20.66 -13.28
CA GLN A 5 1.79 20.19 -13.65
C GLN A 5 1.34 19.01 -12.83
N LEU A 6 2.25 18.05 -12.54
CA LEU A 6 1.99 16.94 -11.64
C LEU A 6 1.68 17.43 -10.22
N HIS A 7 2.43 18.43 -9.75
CA HIS A 7 2.24 19.03 -8.44
C HIS A 7 0.90 19.76 -8.34
N LEU A 8 0.47 20.48 -9.39
CA LEU A 8 -0.85 21.12 -9.46
C LEU A 8 -1.98 20.11 -9.47
N GLY A 9 -1.86 19.00 -10.23
CA GLY A 9 -2.84 17.93 -10.26
C GLY A 9 -3.05 17.29 -8.89
N ARG A 10 -1.97 17.10 -8.14
CA ARG A 10 -1.98 16.57 -6.78
C ARG A 10 -2.68 17.54 -5.82
N ARG A 11 -2.44 18.83 -5.91
CA ARG A 11 -3.11 19.86 -5.10
C ARG A 11 -4.61 19.94 -5.38
N PHE A 12 -5.04 19.79 -6.63
CA PHE A 12 -6.47 19.78 -6.97
C PHE A 12 -7.21 18.60 -6.34
N ASN A 13 -6.52 17.46 -6.12
CA ASN A 13 -7.11 16.30 -5.45
C ASN A 13 -7.18 16.46 -3.93
N CYS A 14 -6.42 17.39 -3.31
CA CYS A 14 -6.36 17.55 -1.87
C CYS A 14 -7.64 18.07 -1.22
N MET A 15 -8.55 18.73 -1.98
CA MET A 15 -9.79 19.28 -1.41
C MET A 15 -11.02 18.49 -1.83
N LYS A 16 -10.85 17.31 -2.39
CA LYS A 16 -11.95 16.47 -2.82
C LYS A 16 -12.13 15.31 -1.83
N LYS A 17 -13.38 15.06 -1.47
CA LYS A 17 -13.72 13.90 -0.67
C LYS A 17 -13.41 12.63 -1.44
N ILE A 18 -12.72 11.69 -0.79
CA ILE A 18 -12.39 10.39 -1.35
C ILE A 18 -13.21 9.33 -0.63
N ASN A 19 -13.90 8.50 -1.40
CA ASN A 19 -14.63 7.35 -0.88
C ASN A 19 -13.84 6.09 -1.21
N PHE A 20 -13.38 5.38 -0.20
CA PHE A 20 -12.53 4.21 -0.40
C PHE A 20 -13.24 3.09 -1.17
N LYS A 21 -14.50 2.83 -0.84
CA LYS A 21 -15.30 1.81 -1.52
C LYS A 21 -15.41 2.09 -3.02
N ASN A 22 -15.63 3.35 -3.39
CA ASN A 22 -15.69 3.75 -4.79
C ASN A 22 -14.36 3.60 -5.49
N LYS A 23 -13.26 3.92 -4.81
CA LYS A 23 -11.91 3.75 -5.36
C LYS A 23 -11.57 2.27 -5.57
N PHE A 24 -11.90 1.40 -4.62
CA PHE A 24 -11.69 -0.05 -4.77
C PHE A 24 -12.45 -0.65 -5.95
N LYS A 25 -13.59 -0.08 -6.33
CA LYS A 25 -14.36 -0.55 -7.50
C LYS A 25 -13.67 -0.25 -8.83
N LYS A 26 -12.67 0.62 -8.85
CA LYS A 26 -12.00 1.03 -10.09
C LYS A 26 -10.95 0.06 -10.58
N PHE A 27 -10.58 -0.95 -9.79
CA PHE A 27 -9.55 -1.90 -10.16
C PHE A 27 -9.84 -3.29 -9.59
N SER A 28 -9.27 -4.30 -10.23
CA SER A 28 -9.44 -5.70 -9.81
C SER A 28 -8.12 -6.44 -9.62
N ASP A 29 -7.01 -5.88 -10.13
CA ASP A 29 -5.69 -6.48 -9.99
C ASP A 29 -5.25 -6.50 -8.52
N GLN A 30 -4.46 -7.49 -8.17
CA GLN A 30 -3.97 -7.71 -6.82
C GLN A 30 -2.49 -7.38 -6.73
N TRP A 31 -2.02 -7.06 -5.53
CA TRP A 31 -0.62 -6.74 -5.24
C TRP A 31 -0.07 -5.56 -6.05
N SER A 32 -0.94 -4.69 -6.54
CA SER A 32 -0.56 -3.52 -7.33
C SER A 32 -1.19 -2.27 -6.70
N PRO A 33 -0.46 -1.58 -5.80
CA PRO A 33 -0.99 -0.43 -5.09
C PRO A 33 -1.37 0.74 -6.00
N LYS A 34 -2.50 1.36 -5.69
CA LYS A 34 -3.03 2.52 -6.41
C LYS A 34 -3.03 3.73 -5.49
N VAL A 35 -2.43 4.81 -5.94
CA VAL A 35 -2.35 6.06 -5.18
C VAL A 35 -3.70 6.77 -5.26
N ILE A 36 -4.24 7.16 -4.11
CA ILE A 36 -5.50 7.93 -4.03
C ILE A 36 -5.31 9.34 -3.49
N ALA A 37 -4.25 9.58 -2.73
CA ALA A 37 -3.99 10.90 -2.12
C ALA A 37 -2.54 10.98 -1.68
N GLU A 38 -2.10 12.20 -1.41
CA GLU A 38 -0.80 12.47 -0.80
C GLU A 38 -0.95 13.39 0.40
N LEU A 39 -0.12 13.18 1.40
CA LEU A 39 0.07 14.07 2.54
C LEU A 39 1.57 14.39 2.60
N ASN A 40 1.96 15.62 2.23
CA ASN A 40 3.37 15.98 2.07
C ASN A 40 4.06 15.00 1.10
N ASP A 41 5.11 14.31 1.52
CA ASP A 41 5.83 13.34 0.72
C ASP A 41 5.27 11.92 0.83
N TYR A 42 4.19 11.73 1.59
CA TYR A 42 3.58 10.42 1.82
C TYR A 42 2.42 10.18 0.89
N GLN A 43 2.27 8.93 0.47
CA GLN A 43 1.16 8.50 -0.38
C GLN A 43 0.22 7.56 0.38
N PHE A 44 -1.07 7.78 0.18
CA PHE A 44 -2.12 6.83 0.56
C PHE A 44 -2.39 5.95 -0.64
N LYS A 45 -2.21 4.65 -0.48
CA LYS A 45 -2.38 3.67 -1.56
C LYS A 45 -3.40 2.63 -1.17
N LEU A 46 -4.26 2.25 -2.11
CA LEU A 46 -5.18 1.13 -1.96
C LEU A 46 -4.63 -0.07 -2.72
N VAL A 47 -4.74 -1.24 -2.10
CA VAL A 47 -4.29 -2.48 -2.73
C VAL A 47 -5.26 -3.60 -2.34
N LYS A 48 -5.56 -4.47 -3.31
CA LYS A 48 -6.23 -5.74 -3.05
C LYS A 48 -5.18 -6.83 -2.95
N ILE A 49 -5.32 -7.69 -1.96
CA ILE A 49 -4.38 -8.77 -1.73
C ILE A 49 -5.10 -10.10 -1.60
N GLN A 50 -4.46 -11.17 -2.05
CA GLN A 50 -4.88 -12.55 -1.83
C GLN A 50 -3.68 -13.47 -2.03
N ASN A 51 -3.64 -14.57 -1.28
CA ASN A 51 -2.54 -15.51 -1.25
C ASN A 51 -1.25 -14.87 -0.70
N ASP A 52 -0.12 -15.47 -0.97
CA ASP A 52 1.16 -15.07 -0.38
C ASP A 52 1.85 -13.98 -1.17
N PHE A 53 2.40 -13.01 -0.46
CA PHE A 53 3.39 -12.11 -1.02
C PHE A 53 4.79 -12.66 -0.75
N ILE A 54 5.82 -11.91 -1.14
CA ILE A 54 7.21 -12.32 -0.92
C ILE A 54 7.74 -11.78 0.41
N TRP A 55 8.74 -12.44 0.97
CA TRP A 55 9.54 -11.91 2.05
C TRP A 55 10.37 -10.73 1.54
N HIS A 56 10.23 -9.58 2.18
CA HIS A 56 10.95 -8.37 1.80
C HIS A 56 11.05 -7.41 2.98
N GLN A 57 11.75 -6.30 2.77
CA GLN A 57 11.86 -5.22 3.73
C GLN A 57 11.99 -3.89 2.99
N HIS A 58 11.62 -2.81 3.65
CA HIS A 58 11.88 -1.46 3.18
C HIS A 58 13.05 -0.91 3.99
N ASN A 59 14.17 -0.61 3.33
CA ASN A 59 15.40 -0.25 4.01
C ASN A 59 15.41 1.18 4.55
N ASP A 60 14.64 2.08 3.95
CA ASP A 60 14.71 3.51 4.18
C ASP A 60 13.50 4.10 4.87
N THR A 61 12.44 3.34 5.06
CA THR A 61 11.19 3.87 5.62
C THR A 61 10.37 2.82 6.34
N ASP A 62 9.57 3.30 7.28
CA ASP A 62 8.48 2.53 7.86
C ASP A 62 7.35 2.37 6.83
N GLU A 63 6.48 1.40 7.04
CA GLU A 63 5.29 1.17 6.21
C GLU A 63 4.07 0.93 7.08
N VAL A 64 2.94 1.53 6.71
CA VAL A 64 1.67 1.34 7.42
C VAL A 64 0.75 0.43 6.62
N PHE A 65 0.18 -0.57 7.27
CA PHE A 65 -0.90 -1.41 6.74
C PHE A 65 -2.17 -1.14 7.52
N ILE A 66 -3.26 -0.82 6.83
CA ILE A 66 -4.58 -0.60 7.42
C ILE A 66 -5.57 -1.51 6.70
N VAL A 67 -6.28 -2.36 7.44
CA VAL A 67 -7.29 -3.23 6.82
C VAL A 67 -8.61 -2.48 6.72
N ILE A 68 -9.05 -2.24 5.48
CA ILE A 68 -10.33 -1.59 5.19
C ILE A 68 -11.46 -2.63 5.10
N LYS A 69 -11.18 -3.80 4.52
CA LYS A 69 -12.15 -4.89 4.39
C LYS A 69 -11.42 -6.22 4.38
N GLY A 70 -11.98 -7.19 5.09
CA GLY A 70 -11.43 -8.53 5.16
C GLY A 70 -10.40 -8.68 6.27
N LYS A 71 -9.43 -9.56 6.04
CA LYS A 71 -8.43 -9.94 7.02
C LYS A 71 -7.10 -10.18 6.31
N MET A 72 -6.00 -9.76 6.94
CA MET A 72 -4.67 -10.07 6.45
C MET A 72 -3.77 -10.57 7.58
N PHE A 73 -2.70 -11.23 7.20
CA PHE A 73 -1.64 -11.65 8.11
C PHE A 73 -0.32 -11.05 7.65
N ILE A 74 0.52 -10.73 8.60
CA ILE A 74 1.91 -10.35 8.32
C ILE A 74 2.82 -11.26 9.14
N GLU A 75 3.64 -12.05 8.44
CA GLU A 75 4.68 -12.85 9.07
C GLU A 75 5.92 -12.00 9.28
N PHE A 76 6.45 -12.08 10.48
CA PHE A 76 7.79 -11.62 10.85
C PHE A 76 8.64 -12.83 11.21
N GLU A 77 9.94 -12.66 11.33
CA GLU A 77 10.83 -13.79 11.69
C GLU A 77 10.48 -14.39 13.06
N THR A 78 9.94 -13.58 13.97
CA THR A 78 9.69 -13.97 15.36
C THR A 78 8.21 -14.14 15.70
N GLU A 79 7.30 -13.65 14.85
CA GLU A 79 5.87 -13.69 15.17
C GLU A 79 5.00 -13.55 13.90
N LEU A 80 3.75 -13.93 14.06
CA LEU A 80 2.70 -13.76 13.06
C LEU A 80 1.66 -12.81 13.63
N ILE A 81 1.32 -11.75 12.89
CA ILE A 81 0.30 -10.79 13.29
C ILE A 81 -0.91 -10.90 12.38
N GLU A 82 -2.09 -11.06 12.99
CA GLU A 82 -3.37 -11.02 12.29
C GLU A 82 -3.95 -9.60 12.40
N LEU A 83 -4.38 -9.05 11.27
CA LEU A 83 -5.08 -7.77 11.21
C LEU A 83 -6.48 -7.98 10.66
N ASN A 84 -7.47 -7.55 11.42
CA ASN A 84 -8.86 -7.57 11.02
C ASN A 84 -9.32 -6.18 10.55
N GLU A 85 -10.53 -6.12 10.00
CA GLU A 85 -11.13 -4.89 9.52
C GLU A 85 -11.06 -3.79 10.60
N GLY A 86 -10.56 -2.60 10.22
CA GLY A 86 -10.38 -1.48 11.14
C GLY A 86 -9.12 -1.52 11.98
N GLU A 87 -8.23 -2.49 11.74
CA GLU A 87 -6.96 -2.61 12.46
C GLU A 87 -5.78 -2.20 11.58
N MET A 88 -4.71 -1.75 12.21
CA MET A 88 -3.51 -1.30 11.51
C MET A 88 -2.23 -1.71 12.25
N ILE A 89 -1.13 -1.68 11.51
CA ILE A 89 0.22 -1.86 12.06
C ILE A 89 1.19 -0.93 11.35
N VAL A 90 2.21 -0.47 12.08
CA VAL A 90 3.38 0.18 11.48
C VAL A 90 4.52 -0.83 11.47
N VAL A 91 5.00 -1.17 10.28
CA VAL A 91 6.18 -2.04 10.12
C VAL A 91 7.40 -1.14 10.05
N PRO A 92 8.33 -1.24 11.02
CA PRO A 92 9.52 -0.39 11.02
C PRO A 92 10.44 -0.69 9.82
N LYS A 93 11.17 0.32 9.38
CA LYS A 93 12.20 0.14 8.33
C LYS A 93 13.18 -0.96 8.72
N GLY A 94 13.61 -1.71 7.74
CA GLY A 94 14.58 -2.79 7.91
C GLY A 94 14.01 -4.07 8.51
N VAL A 95 12.73 -4.10 8.87
CA VAL A 95 12.10 -5.31 9.41
C VAL A 95 11.57 -6.17 8.27
N ARG A 96 12.13 -7.36 8.16
CA ARG A 96 11.76 -8.33 7.14
C ARG A 96 10.38 -8.91 7.43
N HIS A 97 9.52 -8.93 6.42
CA HIS A 97 8.13 -9.38 6.59
C HIS A 97 7.54 -9.96 5.31
N ARG A 98 6.46 -10.74 5.48
CA ARG A 98 5.70 -11.33 4.38
C ARG A 98 4.20 -11.17 4.65
N PRO A 99 3.51 -10.26 3.94
CA PRO A 99 2.07 -10.16 4.04
C PRO A 99 1.38 -11.27 3.23
N TYR A 100 0.20 -11.71 3.69
CA TYR A 100 -0.65 -12.62 2.94
C TYR A 100 -2.11 -12.52 3.41
N SER A 101 -3.00 -13.08 2.61
CA SER A 101 -4.42 -13.19 2.94
C SER A 101 -4.99 -14.45 2.30
N GLU A 102 -5.83 -15.18 3.02
CA GLU A 102 -6.46 -16.39 2.48
C GLU A 102 -7.55 -16.02 1.47
N GLU A 103 -8.37 -15.03 1.79
CA GLU A 103 -9.39 -14.47 0.91
C GLU A 103 -9.00 -13.04 0.52
N GLU A 104 -9.55 -12.52 -0.57
CA GLU A 104 -9.24 -11.17 -1.01
C GLU A 104 -9.55 -10.16 0.10
N ALA A 105 -8.56 -9.35 0.43
CA ALA A 105 -8.68 -8.27 1.40
C ALA A 105 -8.36 -6.92 0.74
N SER A 106 -9.01 -5.87 1.25
CA SER A 106 -8.83 -4.50 0.80
C SER A 106 -8.03 -3.73 1.83
N ILE A 107 -6.85 -3.27 1.43
CA ILE A 107 -5.83 -2.71 2.32
C ILE A 107 -5.48 -1.29 1.91
N MET A 108 -5.23 -0.44 2.88
CA MET A 108 -4.60 0.86 2.66
C MET A 108 -3.16 0.80 3.14
N LEU A 109 -2.24 1.28 2.31
CA LEU A 109 -0.85 1.50 2.66
C LEU A 109 -0.61 3.00 2.78
N VAL A 110 0.24 3.40 3.72
CA VAL A 110 0.74 4.77 3.82
C VAL A 110 2.26 4.69 3.88
N GLU A 111 2.91 5.31 2.92
CA GLU A 111 4.37 5.26 2.77
C GLU A 111 4.87 6.43 1.93
N PRO A 112 6.15 6.77 1.99
CA PRO A 112 6.71 7.85 1.16
C PRO A 112 6.53 7.55 -0.34
N ARG A 113 6.46 8.63 -1.11
CA ARG A 113 6.46 8.54 -2.58
C ARG A 113 7.71 7.80 -3.07
N GLY A 114 7.56 6.94 -4.07
CA GLY A 114 8.67 6.23 -4.69
C GLY A 114 8.97 4.85 -4.11
N VAL A 115 8.26 4.43 -3.07
CA VAL A 115 8.49 3.12 -2.46
C VAL A 115 7.84 2.03 -3.33
N LEU A 116 8.61 1.00 -3.69
CA LEU A 116 8.11 -0.17 -4.41
C LEU A 116 7.40 -1.13 -3.48
N ASN A 117 6.35 -1.79 -3.97
CA ASN A 117 5.58 -2.75 -3.18
C ASN A 117 6.42 -3.93 -2.66
N THR A 118 7.47 -4.31 -3.38
CA THR A 118 8.37 -5.42 -3.01
C THR A 118 9.61 -4.95 -2.23
N GLY A 119 9.68 -3.67 -1.88
CA GLY A 119 10.78 -3.13 -1.08
C GLY A 119 12.15 -3.31 -1.71
N ASP A 120 13.02 -4.04 -1.03
CA ASP A 120 14.41 -4.29 -1.46
C ASP A 120 14.56 -5.40 -2.50
N LYS A 121 13.46 -6.05 -2.88
CA LYS A 121 13.44 -7.15 -3.86
C LYS A 121 12.87 -6.70 -5.20
N VAL A 122 13.35 -7.29 -6.28
CA VAL A 122 12.71 -7.21 -7.60
C VAL A 122 12.20 -8.61 -7.92
N ASP A 123 10.92 -8.73 -8.20
CA ASP A 123 10.23 -10.00 -8.34
C ASP A 123 9.10 -9.86 -9.37
N GLU A 124 8.48 -10.98 -9.74
CA GLU A 124 7.31 -11.00 -10.63
C GLU A 124 6.15 -10.18 -10.06
N LEU A 125 6.06 -10.08 -8.73
CA LEU A 125 5.03 -9.32 -8.02
C LEU A 125 5.37 -7.83 -7.88
N THR A 126 6.53 -7.36 -8.34
CA THR A 126 6.88 -5.95 -8.32
C THR A 126 5.98 -5.17 -9.27
N ALA A 127 5.18 -4.26 -8.72
CA ALA A 127 4.24 -3.44 -9.48
C ALA A 127 4.86 -2.09 -9.88
N PRO A 128 4.37 -1.48 -10.98
CA PRO A 128 4.74 -0.11 -11.30
C PRO A 128 4.38 0.84 -10.16
N ASN A 129 5.26 1.82 -9.93
CA ASN A 129 5.06 2.82 -8.90
C ASN A 129 4.18 3.97 -9.40
N ASP A 130 3.64 4.75 -8.46
CA ASP A 130 2.91 5.99 -8.75
C ASP A 130 1.70 5.81 -9.69
N GLN A 131 0.96 4.72 -9.52
CA GLN A 131 -0.29 4.47 -10.26
C GLN A 131 -1.46 5.17 -9.56
N TRP A 132 -1.94 6.26 -10.13
CA TRP A 132 -3.07 7.03 -9.59
C TRP A 132 -4.43 6.57 -10.10
N ILE A 133 -5.40 6.62 -9.24
CA ILE A 133 -6.82 6.38 -9.59
C ILE A 133 -7.75 7.47 -9.05
#